data_820992c826c149e3127cfc556e275b26
#
_entry.id   820992c826c149e3127cfc556e275b26
#
_cell.length_a   1.000
_cell.length_b   1.000
_cell.length_c   1.000
_cell.angle_alpha   90.00
_cell.angle_beta   90.00
_cell.angle_gamma   90.00
#
_symmetry.space_group_name_H-M   'P 1'
#
loop_
_entity.id
_entity.type
_entity.pdbx_description
1 polymer ?
#
loop_
_entity_poly.entity_id
_entity_poly.type
_entity_poly.pdbx_seq_one_letter_code
_entity_poly.pdbx_strand_id
1 'polypeptide(L)'
;MATEIWLPALLGYLIPIGVFLLAWGGMEPNRARRAAAVGTLALSLAAIGYLSVGFAFHLGGAQVVANQPAYQELDALSAVGENKEWGLIGLTGFFLTGYDKNNEKFVPLTPEALALFVDYLPLVATAVLLVVLSVHEQARGWQAAAGGFAIAAVLFPIAACWTWGGGWLSSLGLPETLERGHGFVDHAGSGVVYLLGGLAALGALVGLKKRLPPGKLGEPAEMPPAHLPLLANLGAMLFGLGLLSWSLSTPFHATGATLNLPRIAVNIVLAGAGATFVTQVYSWFAIGRANALMAARGTAAGFIAIAASAPFIPQWWALFVGAAVGLLLPLGVYFVEHVLRLPDATATIALGLTAGLIGLLVVPIFADGLWGQGWNSIGVDEYRTEALMGVTGFLPAEKFENGDGTGQLIAQLAGIGAIGVLSFSIGWLTFTLLDLPYTRPWERWGK
;
A
#
# COMPACT_ATOMS: atom_id res chain seq x y z
N MET A 1 -22.71 6.85 -17.34
CA MET A 1 -21.62 7.11 -16.39
C MET A 1 -21.22 5.89 -15.57
N ALA A 2 -22.11 5.01 -15.12
CA ALA A 2 -21.72 3.86 -14.30
C ALA A 2 -20.87 2.77 -15.00
N THR A 3 -20.96 2.62 -16.31
CA THR A 3 -20.25 1.55 -17.07
C THR A 3 -18.80 1.88 -17.40
N GLU A 4 -18.40 3.14 -17.41
CA GLU A 4 -17.03 3.56 -17.78
C GLU A 4 -16.01 3.45 -16.63
N ILE A 5 -16.50 3.43 -15.37
CA ILE A 5 -15.65 3.36 -14.17
C ILE A 5 -15.19 1.92 -13.89
N TRP A 6 -15.96 0.92 -14.31
CA TRP A 6 -15.71 -0.48 -13.94
C TRP A 6 -14.45 -1.10 -14.56
N LEU A 7 -14.14 -0.79 -15.80
CA LEU A 7 -13.01 -1.44 -16.48
C LEU A 7 -11.66 -1.08 -15.84
N PRO A 8 -11.32 0.19 -15.54
CA PRO A 8 -10.10 0.51 -14.82
C PRO A 8 -10.01 -0.14 -13.44
N ALA A 9 -11.08 -0.14 -12.65
CA ALA A 9 -11.13 -0.78 -11.34
C ALA A 9 -10.92 -2.30 -11.44
N LEU A 10 -11.58 -2.97 -12.41
CA LEU A 10 -11.41 -4.40 -12.64
C LEU A 10 -9.97 -4.76 -13.06
N LEU A 11 -9.33 -3.95 -13.89
CA LEU A 11 -7.93 -4.16 -14.26
C LEU A 11 -6.99 -3.95 -13.06
N GLY A 12 -7.41 -3.24 -12.01
CA GLY A 12 -6.71 -3.15 -10.75
C GLY A 12 -6.39 -4.52 -10.11
N TYR A 13 -7.19 -5.56 -10.39
CA TYR A 13 -6.90 -6.93 -9.96
C TYR A 13 -5.62 -7.52 -10.55
N LEU A 14 -5.04 -6.90 -11.57
CA LEU A 14 -3.70 -7.25 -12.05
C LEU A 14 -2.61 -6.91 -11.03
N ILE A 15 -2.85 -6.02 -10.05
CA ILE A 15 -1.90 -5.69 -8.98
C ILE A 15 -1.57 -6.94 -8.14
N PRO A 16 -2.52 -7.57 -7.42
CA PRO A 16 -2.23 -8.76 -6.63
C PRO A 16 -1.80 -9.95 -7.48
N ILE A 17 -2.31 -10.11 -8.70
CA ILE A 17 -1.87 -11.13 -9.64
C ILE A 17 -0.39 -10.91 -9.99
N GLY A 18 -0.01 -9.69 -10.33
CA GLY A 18 1.36 -9.32 -10.68
C GLY A 18 2.34 -9.55 -9.52
N VAL A 19 1.98 -9.14 -8.30
CA VAL A 19 2.79 -9.39 -7.09
C VAL A 19 2.96 -10.88 -6.85
N PHE A 20 1.90 -11.67 -7.01
CA PHE A 20 1.93 -13.11 -6.83
C PHE A 20 2.85 -13.80 -7.84
N LEU A 21 2.75 -13.44 -9.13
CA LEU A 21 3.61 -13.97 -10.19
C LEU A 21 5.08 -13.54 -10.03
N LEU A 22 5.31 -12.28 -9.62
CA LEU A 22 6.65 -11.78 -9.33
C LEU A 22 7.33 -12.61 -8.23
N ALA A 23 6.64 -12.81 -7.12
CA ALA A 23 7.13 -13.62 -6.02
C ALA A 23 7.32 -15.08 -6.42
N TRP A 24 6.33 -15.67 -7.07
CA TRP A 24 6.33 -17.07 -7.49
C TRP A 24 7.45 -17.37 -8.50
N GLY A 25 7.63 -16.51 -9.51
CA GLY A 25 8.69 -16.65 -10.50
C GLY A 25 10.10 -16.51 -9.92
N GLY A 26 10.23 -15.81 -8.80
CA GLY A 26 11.50 -15.59 -8.10
C GLY A 26 11.89 -16.69 -7.09
N MET A 27 11.00 -17.66 -6.81
CA MET A 27 11.23 -18.72 -5.84
C MET A 27 11.78 -20.01 -6.49
N GLU A 28 12.33 -20.91 -5.68
CA GLU A 28 12.61 -22.29 -6.07
C GLU A 28 11.31 -23.09 -6.26
N PRO A 29 11.31 -24.17 -7.11
CA PRO A 29 10.10 -24.93 -7.47
C PRO A 29 9.27 -25.44 -6.28
N ASN A 30 9.94 -25.96 -5.25
CA ASN A 30 9.25 -26.50 -4.07
C ASN A 30 8.63 -25.41 -3.19
N ARG A 31 9.29 -24.27 -3.07
CA ARG A 31 8.80 -23.09 -2.37
C ARG A 31 7.65 -22.47 -3.13
N ALA A 32 7.77 -22.34 -4.45
CA ALA A 32 6.72 -21.81 -5.33
C ALA A 32 5.41 -22.59 -5.23
N ARG A 33 5.45 -23.94 -5.19
CA ARG A 33 4.25 -24.76 -5.00
C ARG A 33 3.54 -24.49 -3.68
N ARG A 34 4.28 -24.37 -2.58
CA ARG A 34 3.71 -24.03 -1.27
C ARG A 34 3.16 -22.61 -1.25
N ALA A 35 3.91 -21.64 -1.78
CA ALA A 35 3.49 -20.26 -1.91
C ALA A 35 2.21 -20.12 -2.72
N ALA A 36 2.04 -20.90 -3.81
CA ALA A 36 0.84 -20.90 -4.62
C ALA A 36 -0.39 -21.30 -3.81
N ALA A 37 -0.34 -22.42 -3.10
CA ALA A 37 -1.48 -22.92 -2.29
C ALA A 37 -1.83 -21.95 -1.15
N VAL A 38 -0.82 -21.47 -0.41
CA VAL A 38 -1.04 -20.56 0.73
C VAL A 38 -1.49 -19.18 0.24
N GLY A 39 -0.93 -18.67 -0.85
CA GLY A 39 -1.32 -17.39 -1.44
C GLY A 39 -2.75 -17.39 -1.97
N THR A 40 -3.17 -18.46 -2.65
CA THR A 40 -4.57 -18.60 -3.12
C THR A 40 -5.56 -18.63 -1.95
N LEU A 41 -5.23 -19.38 -0.88
CA LEU A 41 -6.04 -19.37 0.34
C LEU A 41 -6.07 -17.96 0.98
N ALA A 42 -4.94 -17.29 1.02
CA ALA A 42 -4.84 -15.93 1.58
C ALA A 42 -5.68 -14.91 0.81
N LEU A 43 -5.72 -15.01 -0.53
CA LEU A 43 -6.60 -14.17 -1.36
C LEU A 43 -8.08 -14.39 -1.04
N SER A 44 -8.48 -15.65 -0.85
CA SER A 44 -9.87 -15.98 -0.46
C SER A 44 -10.20 -15.40 0.92
N LEU A 45 -9.28 -15.55 1.89
CA LEU A 45 -9.46 -15.02 3.24
C LEU A 45 -9.37 -13.49 3.27
N ALA A 46 -8.61 -12.86 2.37
CA ALA A 46 -8.60 -11.41 2.20
C ALA A 46 -10.00 -10.89 1.82
N ALA A 47 -10.64 -11.50 0.84
CA ALA A 47 -12.00 -11.12 0.44
C ALA A 47 -13.01 -11.32 1.59
N ILE A 48 -12.93 -12.46 2.31
CA ILE A 48 -13.81 -12.75 3.44
C ILE A 48 -13.56 -11.79 4.62
N GLY A 49 -12.29 -11.51 4.96
CA GLY A 49 -11.93 -10.59 6.03
C GLY A 49 -12.37 -9.16 5.73
N TYR A 50 -12.16 -8.71 4.49
CA TYR A 50 -12.59 -7.40 4.06
C TYR A 50 -14.12 -7.28 3.99
N LEU A 51 -14.82 -8.31 3.50
CA LEU A 51 -16.28 -8.39 3.52
C LEU A 51 -16.84 -8.31 4.95
N SER A 52 -16.30 -9.09 5.88
CA SER A 52 -16.90 -9.28 7.20
C SER A 52 -16.75 -8.03 8.09
N VAL A 53 -15.57 -7.45 8.14
CA VAL A 53 -15.20 -6.36 9.07
C VAL A 53 -14.45 -5.24 8.36
N GLY A 54 -13.53 -5.58 7.47
CA GLY A 54 -12.57 -4.65 6.92
C GLY A 54 -13.22 -3.50 6.16
N PHE A 55 -14.24 -3.76 5.35
CA PHE A 55 -14.94 -2.71 4.61
C PHE A 55 -15.58 -1.67 5.54
N ALA A 56 -16.19 -2.14 6.63
CA ALA A 56 -16.76 -1.25 7.63
C ALA A 56 -15.70 -0.36 8.29
N PHE A 57 -14.59 -0.95 8.73
CA PHE A 57 -13.50 -0.20 9.36
C PHE A 57 -12.86 0.81 8.40
N HIS A 58 -12.76 0.47 7.11
CA HIS A 58 -12.16 1.34 6.10
C HIS A 58 -13.10 2.47 5.67
N LEU A 59 -14.29 2.14 5.20
CA LEU A 59 -15.19 3.04 4.48
C LEU A 59 -16.55 3.26 5.17
N GLY A 60 -16.73 2.79 6.39
CA GLY A 60 -17.98 2.97 7.13
C GLY A 60 -18.28 4.44 7.50
N GLY A 61 -17.34 5.34 7.28
CA GLY A 61 -17.49 6.80 7.37
C GLY A 61 -17.53 7.51 6.02
N ALA A 62 -17.71 6.82 4.88
CA ALA A 62 -17.61 7.41 3.54
C ALA A 62 -18.53 8.61 3.32
N GLN A 63 -19.73 8.62 3.91
CA GLN A 63 -20.63 9.76 3.85
C GLN A 63 -20.04 11.03 4.48
N VAL A 64 -19.28 10.88 5.56
CA VAL A 64 -18.64 12.02 6.26
C VAL A 64 -17.61 12.71 5.36
N VAL A 65 -16.92 11.92 4.51
CA VAL A 65 -15.91 12.43 3.58
C VAL A 65 -16.52 13.02 2.33
N ALA A 66 -17.37 12.26 1.65
CA ALA A 66 -17.86 12.61 0.33
C ALA A 66 -19.09 13.55 0.36
N ASN A 67 -19.85 13.52 1.45
CA ASN A 67 -21.11 14.23 1.61
C ASN A 67 -22.06 14.06 0.40
N GLN A 68 -22.18 12.81 -0.09
CA GLN A 68 -22.99 12.47 -1.25
C GLN A 68 -24.13 11.53 -0.87
N PRO A 69 -25.34 11.70 -1.43
CA PRO A 69 -26.49 10.82 -1.17
C PRO A 69 -26.21 9.34 -1.42
N ALA A 70 -25.27 9.02 -2.30
CA ALA A 70 -24.88 7.66 -2.66
C ALA A 70 -24.22 6.86 -1.51
N TYR A 71 -23.80 7.52 -0.43
CA TYR A 71 -23.08 6.89 0.69
C TYR A 71 -23.78 7.07 2.04
N GLN A 72 -25.07 7.47 2.05
CA GLN A 72 -25.83 7.75 3.27
C GLN A 72 -25.84 6.58 4.28
N GLU A 73 -25.76 5.35 3.79
CA GLU A 73 -25.74 4.14 4.62
C GLU A 73 -24.37 3.90 5.30
N LEU A 74 -23.32 4.66 4.90
CA LEU A 74 -21.95 4.58 5.41
C LEU A 74 -21.61 5.88 6.16
N ASP A 75 -22.41 6.24 7.17
CA ASP A 75 -22.31 7.50 7.91
C ASP A 75 -21.96 7.30 9.39
N ALA A 76 -21.03 6.41 9.69
CA ALA A 76 -20.55 6.26 11.07
C ALA A 76 -19.02 6.16 11.10
N LEU A 77 -18.38 7.24 11.52
CA LEU A 77 -16.95 7.33 11.77
C LEU A 77 -16.73 7.49 13.29
N SER A 78 -16.00 6.56 13.90
CA SER A 78 -15.52 6.72 15.27
C SER A 78 -14.36 7.69 15.29
N ALA A 79 -14.41 8.68 16.17
CA ALA A 79 -13.39 9.71 16.30
C ALA A 79 -12.95 9.87 17.76
N VAL A 80 -11.83 10.56 17.98
CA VAL A 80 -11.36 10.93 19.32
C VAL A 80 -12.06 12.23 19.73
N GLY A 81 -12.86 12.17 20.82
CA GLY A 81 -13.64 13.30 21.27
C GLY A 81 -14.87 13.57 20.39
N GLU A 82 -15.28 14.83 20.31
CA GLU A 82 -16.45 15.25 19.51
C GLU A 82 -16.06 15.63 18.07
N ASN A 83 -14.77 15.75 17.76
CA ASN A 83 -14.25 16.19 16.48
C ASN A 83 -14.12 15.02 15.50
N LYS A 84 -14.90 15.04 14.43
CA LYS A 84 -14.87 14.02 13.36
C LYS A 84 -13.55 14.01 12.58
N GLU A 85 -12.79 15.10 12.61
CA GLU A 85 -11.47 15.23 11.97
C GLU A 85 -10.43 14.27 12.56
N TRP A 86 -10.64 13.79 13.79
CA TRP A 86 -9.82 12.77 14.44
C TRP A 86 -10.40 11.37 14.30
N GLY A 87 -10.93 11.05 13.12
CA GLY A 87 -11.51 9.76 12.81
C GLY A 87 -10.53 8.61 12.91
N LEU A 88 -10.96 7.50 13.50
CA LEU A 88 -10.14 6.30 13.73
C LEU A 88 -10.56 5.12 12.87
N ILE A 89 -11.85 4.78 12.86
CA ILE A 89 -12.41 3.64 12.12
C ILE A 89 -13.87 3.94 11.73
N GLY A 90 -14.31 3.38 10.62
CA GLY A 90 -15.71 3.34 10.26
C GLY A 90 -16.47 2.27 11.06
N LEU A 91 -17.77 2.48 11.27
CA LEU A 91 -18.62 1.61 12.10
C LEU A 91 -19.90 1.15 11.41
N THR A 92 -20.05 1.41 10.11
CA THR A 92 -21.14 0.89 9.25
C THR A 92 -20.58 0.16 8.04
N GLY A 93 -21.33 -0.72 7.42
CA GLY A 93 -20.87 -1.49 6.25
C GLY A 93 -20.37 -2.91 6.57
N PHE A 94 -20.55 -3.42 7.80
CA PHE A 94 -20.25 -4.81 8.15
C PHE A 94 -21.04 -5.78 7.26
N PHE A 95 -20.38 -6.77 6.71
CA PHE A 95 -20.96 -7.73 5.75
C PHE A 95 -21.64 -7.04 4.55
N LEU A 96 -21.13 -5.87 4.13
CA LEU A 96 -21.71 -5.02 3.08
C LEU A 96 -23.18 -4.64 3.36
N THR A 97 -23.48 -4.37 4.63
CA THR A 97 -24.81 -3.93 5.07
C THR A 97 -24.69 -2.54 5.65
N GLY A 98 -25.46 -1.60 5.11
CA GLY A 98 -25.53 -0.23 5.56
C GLY A 98 -26.46 -0.04 6.77
N TYR A 99 -26.50 1.18 7.29
CA TYR A 99 -27.39 1.54 8.38
C TYR A 99 -28.12 2.86 8.08
N ASP A 100 -29.45 2.80 8.04
CA ASP A 100 -30.31 3.97 7.90
C ASP A 100 -30.61 4.55 9.29
N LYS A 101 -30.01 5.68 9.60
CA LYS A 101 -30.18 6.39 10.89
C LYS A 101 -31.61 6.92 11.10
N ASN A 102 -32.33 7.26 10.03
CA ASN A 102 -33.67 7.82 10.13
C ASN A 102 -34.71 6.76 10.53
N ASN A 103 -34.50 5.53 10.05
CA ASN A 103 -35.42 4.42 10.30
C ASN A 103 -34.83 3.39 11.30
N GLU A 104 -33.64 3.64 11.83
CA GLU A 104 -32.93 2.78 12.80
C GLU A 104 -32.85 1.31 12.36
N LYS A 105 -32.57 1.05 11.09
CA LYS A 105 -32.52 -0.30 10.53
C LYS A 105 -31.33 -0.54 9.60
N PHE A 106 -30.96 -1.80 9.51
CA PHE A 106 -30.00 -2.23 8.47
C PHE A 106 -30.66 -2.21 7.11
N VAL A 107 -29.91 -1.72 6.12
CA VAL A 107 -30.35 -1.58 4.73
C VAL A 107 -29.27 -2.12 3.78
N PRO A 108 -29.63 -2.58 2.59
CA PRO A 108 -28.65 -2.90 1.56
C PRO A 108 -27.84 -1.66 1.20
N LEU A 109 -26.56 -1.84 0.85
CA LEU A 109 -25.76 -0.76 0.29
C LEU A 109 -26.25 -0.36 -1.10
N THR A 110 -26.09 0.92 -1.45
CA THR A 110 -26.26 1.40 -2.81
C THR A 110 -25.28 0.73 -3.77
N PRO A 111 -25.55 0.70 -5.09
CA PRO A 111 -24.62 0.22 -6.08
C PRO A 111 -23.26 0.94 -6.04
N GLU A 112 -23.26 2.24 -5.79
CA GLU A 112 -22.06 3.06 -5.66
C GLU A 112 -21.23 2.67 -4.43
N ALA A 113 -21.86 2.44 -3.29
CA ALA A 113 -21.20 1.98 -2.07
C ALA A 113 -20.66 0.53 -2.23
N LEU A 114 -21.39 -0.35 -2.93
CA LEU A 114 -20.89 -1.70 -3.28
C LEU A 114 -19.70 -1.65 -4.23
N ALA A 115 -19.65 -0.66 -5.16
CA ALA A 115 -18.52 -0.49 -6.05
C ALA A 115 -17.22 -0.20 -5.30
N LEU A 116 -17.26 0.52 -4.17
CA LEU A 116 -16.10 0.78 -3.33
C LEU A 116 -15.44 -0.52 -2.82
N PHE A 117 -16.22 -1.54 -2.50
CA PHE A 117 -15.68 -2.84 -2.09
C PHE A 117 -14.84 -3.48 -3.19
N VAL A 118 -15.35 -3.46 -4.43
CA VAL A 118 -14.66 -4.02 -5.61
C VAL A 118 -13.42 -3.22 -5.95
N ASP A 119 -13.49 -1.90 -5.81
CA ASP A 119 -12.41 -0.98 -6.15
C ASP A 119 -11.19 -1.11 -5.21
N TYR A 120 -11.43 -1.27 -3.92
CA TYR A 120 -10.34 -1.39 -2.94
C TYR A 120 -9.87 -2.82 -2.67
N LEU A 121 -10.67 -3.84 -2.97
CA LEU A 121 -10.29 -5.25 -2.74
C LEU A 121 -8.94 -5.66 -3.36
N PRO A 122 -8.53 -5.19 -4.56
CA PRO A 122 -7.21 -5.49 -5.11
C PRO A 122 -6.06 -5.00 -4.22
N LEU A 123 -6.20 -3.84 -3.60
CA LEU A 123 -5.18 -3.28 -2.70
C LEU A 123 -5.11 -4.06 -1.38
N VAL A 124 -6.27 -4.42 -0.81
CA VAL A 124 -6.36 -5.34 0.35
C VAL A 124 -5.67 -6.66 0.05
N ALA A 125 -6.02 -7.28 -1.07
CA ALA A 125 -5.44 -8.54 -1.52
C ALA A 125 -3.91 -8.44 -1.70
N THR A 126 -3.43 -7.31 -2.22
CA THR A 126 -2.01 -7.03 -2.37
C THR A 126 -1.32 -6.94 -1.02
N ALA A 127 -1.83 -6.15 -0.08
CA ALA A 127 -1.27 -6.02 1.27
C ALA A 127 -1.20 -7.38 2.00
N VAL A 128 -2.24 -8.19 1.86
CA VAL A 128 -2.27 -9.57 2.40
C VAL A 128 -1.21 -10.46 1.77
N LEU A 129 -1.09 -10.45 0.42
CA LEU A 129 -0.10 -11.26 -0.29
C LEU A 129 1.34 -10.89 0.10
N LEU A 130 1.64 -9.60 0.24
CA LEU A 130 2.96 -9.13 0.67
C LEU A 130 3.38 -9.79 1.99
N VAL A 131 2.50 -9.81 2.99
CA VAL A 131 2.79 -10.43 4.28
C VAL A 131 2.83 -11.95 4.19
N VAL A 132 1.81 -12.56 3.60
CA VAL A 132 1.67 -14.03 3.55
C VAL A 132 2.80 -14.68 2.77
N LEU A 133 3.20 -14.08 1.63
CA LEU A 133 4.31 -14.58 0.82
C LEU A 133 5.68 -14.39 1.50
N SER A 134 5.82 -13.41 2.38
CA SER A 134 7.05 -13.25 3.17
C SER A 134 7.21 -14.31 4.26
N VAL A 135 6.09 -14.74 4.88
CA VAL A 135 6.13 -15.67 6.02
C VAL A 135 5.85 -17.13 5.65
N HIS A 136 5.47 -17.42 4.40
CA HIS A 136 4.98 -18.76 3.99
C HIS A 136 5.98 -19.91 4.23
N GLU A 137 7.27 -19.64 4.28
CA GLU A 137 8.31 -20.63 4.57
C GLU A 137 8.48 -20.87 6.08
N GLN A 138 8.27 -19.85 6.88
CA GLN A 138 8.54 -19.82 8.32
C GLN A 138 7.30 -20.15 9.16
N ALA A 139 6.12 -19.82 8.64
CA ALA A 139 4.83 -20.09 9.27
C ALA A 139 4.21 -21.39 8.72
N ARG A 140 3.35 -22.03 9.50
CA ARG A 140 2.47 -23.10 8.98
C ARG A 140 1.43 -22.48 8.05
N GLY A 141 0.95 -23.24 7.06
CA GLY A 141 -0.03 -22.72 6.07
C GLY A 141 -1.25 -22.05 6.69
N TRP A 142 -1.83 -22.65 7.75
CA TRP A 142 -2.97 -22.07 8.45
C TRP A 142 -2.61 -20.78 9.23
N GLN A 143 -1.37 -20.66 9.79
CA GLN A 143 -0.91 -19.45 10.47
C GLN A 143 -0.75 -18.31 9.48
N ALA A 144 -0.16 -18.58 8.32
CA ALA A 144 -0.04 -17.59 7.24
C ALA A 144 -1.42 -17.12 6.74
N ALA A 145 -2.36 -18.06 6.58
CA ALA A 145 -3.73 -17.77 6.15
C ALA A 145 -4.51 -16.94 7.20
N ALA A 146 -4.43 -17.33 8.48
CA ALA A 146 -5.06 -16.59 9.58
C ALA A 146 -4.43 -15.19 9.76
N GLY A 147 -3.11 -15.06 9.59
CA GLY A 147 -2.43 -13.78 9.54
C GLY A 147 -2.94 -12.92 8.39
N GLY A 148 -3.11 -13.49 7.19
CA GLY A 148 -3.70 -12.81 6.04
C GLY A 148 -5.11 -12.29 6.31
N PHE A 149 -5.95 -13.08 6.96
CA PHE A 149 -7.28 -12.63 7.40
C PHE A 149 -7.19 -11.43 8.35
N ALA A 150 -6.31 -11.46 9.35
CA ALA A 150 -6.13 -10.35 10.29
C ALA A 150 -5.65 -9.06 9.59
N ILE A 151 -4.78 -9.19 8.58
CA ILE A 151 -4.36 -8.04 7.76
C ILE A 151 -5.55 -7.43 7.01
N ALA A 152 -6.40 -8.26 6.38
CA ALA A 152 -7.55 -7.81 5.60
C ALA A 152 -8.69 -7.27 6.46
N ALA A 153 -8.93 -7.86 7.63
CA ALA A 153 -10.03 -7.50 8.52
C ALA A 153 -9.70 -6.30 9.43
N VAL A 154 -8.42 -6.09 9.76
CA VAL A 154 -8.02 -5.13 10.81
C VAL A 154 -6.93 -4.18 10.34
N LEU A 155 -5.75 -4.68 10.00
CA LEU A 155 -4.59 -3.81 9.78
C LEU A 155 -4.77 -2.86 8.59
N PHE A 156 -5.02 -3.42 7.41
CA PHE A 156 -5.21 -2.60 6.20
C PHE A 156 -6.39 -1.64 6.35
N PRO A 157 -7.58 -2.09 6.81
CA PRO A 157 -8.73 -1.20 6.96
C PRO A 157 -8.50 0.00 7.89
N ILE A 158 -7.82 -0.18 9.00
CA ILE A 158 -7.51 0.91 9.93
C ILE A 158 -6.57 1.93 9.26
N ALA A 159 -5.48 1.48 8.67
CA ALA A 159 -4.54 2.36 7.99
C ALA A 159 -5.20 3.07 6.78
N ALA A 160 -6.03 2.35 6.03
CA ALA A 160 -6.77 2.88 4.90
C ALA A 160 -7.87 3.88 5.34
N CYS A 161 -8.54 3.64 6.45
CA CYS A 161 -9.47 4.61 7.04
C CYS A 161 -8.74 5.91 7.40
N TRP A 162 -7.59 5.82 8.07
CA TRP A 162 -6.81 7.00 8.45
C TRP A 162 -6.39 7.85 7.24
N THR A 163 -6.13 7.21 6.10
CA THR A 163 -5.58 7.86 4.91
C THR A 163 -6.66 8.20 3.87
N TRP A 164 -7.62 7.30 3.65
CA TRP A 164 -8.57 7.35 2.53
C TRP A 164 -10.04 7.38 2.95
N GLY A 165 -10.34 6.92 4.18
CA GLY A 165 -11.69 6.81 4.71
C GLY A 165 -12.13 7.98 5.59
N GLY A 166 -11.45 9.13 5.52
CA GLY A 166 -11.76 10.33 6.32
C GLY A 166 -11.21 10.27 7.75
N GLY A 167 -10.21 9.42 8.01
CA GLY A 167 -9.57 9.37 9.30
C GLY A 167 -8.55 10.49 9.51
N TRP A 168 -7.94 10.52 10.68
CA TRP A 168 -7.14 11.63 11.18
C TRP A 168 -5.91 11.99 10.33
N LEU A 169 -5.30 11.02 9.62
CA LEU A 169 -4.14 11.33 8.77
C LEU A 169 -4.52 12.18 7.56
N SER A 170 -5.67 11.91 6.93
CA SER A 170 -6.17 12.73 5.82
C SER A 170 -6.53 14.14 6.29
N SER A 171 -7.00 14.27 7.52
CA SER A 171 -7.47 15.53 8.09
C SER A 171 -6.37 16.44 8.65
N LEU A 172 -5.09 16.01 8.68
CA LEU A 172 -3.98 16.78 9.30
C LEU A 172 -3.77 18.20 8.73
N GLY A 173 -4.28 18.48 7.55
CA GLY A 173 -4.18 19.80 6.92
C GLY A 173 -5.36 20.72 7.18
N LEU A 174 -6.42 20.26 7.85
CA LEU A 174 -7.59 21.07 8.17
C LEU A 174 -7.29 22.06 9.31
N PRO A 175 -7.98 23.22 9.34
CA PRO A 175 -7.81 24.25 10.39
C PRO A 175 -8.07 23.71 11.81
N GLU A 176 -8.97 22.75 11.93
CA GLU A 176 -9.37 22.14 13.20
C GLU A 176 -8.36 21.10 13.72
N THR A 177 -7.27 20.85 12.97
CA THR A 177 -6.23 19.87 13.31
C THR A 177 -4.86 20.53 13.46
N LEU A 178 -3.88 20.07 12.68
CA LEU A 178 -2.49 20.56 12.78
C LEU A 178 -2.13 21.57 11.68
N GLU A 179 -2.99 21.82 10.71
CA GLU A 179 -2.74 22.68 9.53
C GLU A 179 -1.45 22.33 8.79
N ARG A 180 -1.21 21.03 8.53
CA ARG A 180 0.01 20.52 7.90
C ARG A 180 -0.23 19.98 6.50
N GLY A 181 0.22 20.70 5.49
CA GLY A 181 0.12 20.32 4.09
C GLY A 181 -1.33 20.07 3.66
N HIS A 182 -1.50 19.16 2.72
CA HIS A 182 -2.80 18.61 2.33
C HIS A 182 -3.14 17.33 3.13
N GLY A 183 -2.72 17.27 4.42
CA GLY A 183 -2.78 16.05 5.19
C GLY A 183 -1.79 14.99 4.68
N PHE A 184 -1.96 13.76 5.11
CA PHE A 184 -1.17 12.65 4.59
C PHE A 184 -1.63 12.30 3.16
N VAL A 185 -0.70 12.34 2.23
CA VAL A 185 -0.95 12.13 0.79
C VAL A 185 -0.36 10.80 0.36
N ASP A 186 -1.23 9.89 -0.06
CA ASP A 186 -0.87 8.58 -0.62
C ASP A 186 -1.88 8.17 -1.68
N HIS A 187 -1.62 8.50 -2.96
CA HIS A 187 -2.60 8.32 -4.04
C HIS A 187 -2.91 6.84 -4.33
N ALA A 188 -1.90 6.01 -4.44
CA ALA A 188 -2.07 4.59 -4.83
C ALA A 188 -1.28 3.62 -3.94
N GLY A 189 -1.06 3.98 -2.68
CA GLY A 189 -0.69 3.06 -1.62
C GLY A 189 0.79 2.81 -1.40
N SER A 190 1.72 3.73 -1.73
CA SER A 190 3.13 3.59 -1.29
C SER A 190 3.21 3.31 0.22
N GLY A 191 2.36 3.98 1.02
CA GLY A 191 2.24 3.81 2.46
C GLY A 191 1.27 2.69 2.85
N VAL A 192 -0.01 2.86 2.48
CA VAL A 192 -1.12 2.02 2.96
C VAL A 192 -1.07 0.58 2.46
N VAL A 193 -0.38 0.32 1.34
CA VAL A 193 -0.24 -1.04 0.78
C VAL A 193 1.18 -1.56 0.98
N TYR A 194 2.20 -0.83 0.48
CA TYR A 194 3.54 -1.39 0.33
C TYR A 194 4.40 -1.20 1.58
N LEU A 195 4.45 -0.01 2.17
CA LEU A 195 5.13 0.20 3.46
C LEU A 195 4.45 -0.62 4.57
N LEU A 196 3.12 -0.60 4.61
CA LEU A 196 2.31 -1.41 5.52
C LEU A 196 2.66 -2.90 5.38
N GLY A 197 2.61 -3.44 4.15
CA GLY A 197 2.92 -4.84 3.87
C GLY A 197 4.35 -5.22 4.28
N GLY A 198 5.34 -4.37 3.96
CA GLY A 198 6.74 -4.57 4.33
C GLY A 198 6.97 -4.58 5.84
N LEU A 199 6.39 -3.62 6.57
CA LEU A 199 6.54 -3.52 8.03
C LEU A 199 5.73 -4.58 8.79
N ALA A 200 4.56 -4.96 8.28
CA ALA A 200 3.80 -6.06 8.84
C ALA A 200 4.53 -7.41 8.64
N ALA A 201 5.15 -7.63 7.47
CA ALA A 201 6.00 -8.80 7.22
C ALA A 201 7.25 -8.81 8.12
N LEU A 202 7.88 -7.65 8.31
CA LEU A 202 8.99 -7.48 9.25
C LEU A 202 8.56 -7.86 10.68
N GLY A 203 7.44 -7.32 11.16
CA GLY A 203 6.86 -7.64 12.46
C GLY A 203 6.54 -9.13 12.61
N ALA A 204 5.93 -9.73 11.57
CA ALA A 204 5.59 -11.15 11.54
C ALA A 204 6.83 -12.06 11.67
N LEU A 205 7.91 -11.80 10.91
CA LEU A 205 9.15 -12.56 11.00
C LEU A 205 9.84 -12.39 12.36
N VAL A 206 9.78 -11.20 12.95
CA VAL A 206 10.27 -10.97 14.33
C VAL A 206 9.43 -11.75 15.34
N GLY A 207 8.10 -11.77 15.19
CA GLY A 207 7.18 -12.53 16.04
C GLY A 207 7.41 -14.05 15.97
N LEU A 208 7.65 -14.58 14.78
CA LEU A 208 8.02 -15.98 14.53
C LEU A 208 9.46 -16.32 14.98
N LYS A 209 10.25 -15.34 15.45
CA LYS A 209 11.65 -15.50 15.90
C LYS A 209 12.55 -16.15 14.87
N LYS A 210 12.31 -15.90 13.58
CA LYS A 210 13.09 -16.47 12.47
C LYS A 210 14.22 -15.53 12.08
N ARG A 211 15.45 -16.06 12.10
CA ARG A 211 16.66 -15.34 11.71
C ARG A 211 17.51 -16.21 10.81
N LEU A 212 18.15 -15.59 9.84
CA LEU A 212 19.20 -16.24 9.05
C LEU A 212 20.48 -16.40 9.90
N PRO A 213 21.30 -17.44 9.62
CA PRO A 213 22.62 -17.54 10.22
C PRO A 213 23.47 -16.30 9.86
N PRO A 214 24.51 -15.97 10.68
CA PRO A 214 25.42 -14.89 10.35
C PRO A 214 26.07 -15.13 8.99
N GLY A 215 25.83 -14.25 8.02
CA GLY A 215 26.54 -14.22 6.76
C GLY A 215 27.96 -13.65 6.93
N LYS A 216 28.87 -13.92 5.99
CA LYS A 216 30.15 -13.25 5.97
C LYS A 216 29.97 -11.82 5.48
N LEU A 217 30.54 -10.85 6.21
CA LEU A 217 30.54 -9.44 5.80
C LEU A 217 31.24 -9.31 4.42
N GLY A 218 30.55 -8.69 3.47
CA GLY A 218 31.09 -8.43 2.12
C GLY A 218 30.76 -9.49 1.06
N GLU A 219 30.06 -10.60 1.41
CA GLU A 219 29.48 -11.45 0.39
C GLU A 219 28.25 -10.78 -0.21
N PRO A 220 28.13 -10.69 -1.56
CA PRO A 220 26.93 -10.19 -2.19
C PRO A 220 25.72 -11.00 -1.72
N ALA A 221 24.57 -10.34 -1.53
CA ALA A 221 23.33 -11.05 -1.28
C ALA A 221 23.04 -11.99 -2.45
N GLU A 222 23.29 -13.28 -2.27
CA GLU A 222 22.91 -14.28 -3.26
C GLU A 222 21.39 -14.37 -3.31
N MET A 223 20.83 -13.82 -4.40
CA MET A 223 19.43 -14.08 -4.66
C MET A 223 19.24 -15.56 -5.00
N PRO A 224 18.24 -16.24 -4.43
CA PRO A 224 17.94 -17.60 -4.81
C PRO A 224 17.76 -17.69 -6.33
N PRO A 225 18.20 -18.79 -6.97
CA PRO A 225 18.02 -18.97 -8.40
C PRO A 225 16.53 -18.87 -8.74
N ALA A 226 16.18 -17.96 -9.63
CA ALA A 226 14.81 -17.75 -10.02
C ALA A 226 14.25 -19.01 -10.70
N HIS A 227 13.12 -19.49 -10.20
CA HIS A 227 12.41 -20.64 -10.76
C HIS A 227 12.00 -20.41 -12.21
N LEU A 228 11.35 -19.27 -12.48
CA LEU A 228 10.93 -18.85 -13.81
C LEU A 228 11.12 -17.33 -13.95
N PRO A 229 12.31 -16.86 -14.34
CA PRO A 229 12.59 -15.42 -14.43
C PRO A 229 11.62 -14.66 -15.36
N LEU A 230 11.15 -15.33 -16.44
CA LEU A 230 10.14 -14.76 -17.34
C LEU A 230 8.81 -14.51 -16.62
N LEU A 231 8.40 -15.40 -15.72
CA LEU A 231 7.18 -15.26 -14.94
C LEU A 231 7.28 -14.09 -13.96
N ALA A 232 8.44 -13.91 -13.33
CA ALA A 232 8.69 -12.77 -12.44
C ALA A 232 8.59 -11.44 -13.20
N ASN A 233 9.18 -11.36 -14.41
CA ASN A 233 9.08 -10.16 -15.25
C ASN A 233 7.65 -9.91 -15.73
N LEU A 234 6.94 -10.94 -16.18
CA LEU A 234 5.52 -10.83 -16.51
C LEU A 234 4.71 -10.34 -15.30
N GLY A 235 4.98 -10.86 -14.11
CA GLY A 235 4.36 -10.40 -12.87
C GLY A 235 4.59 -8.91 -12.61
N ALA A 236 5.82 -8.42 -12.77
CA ALA A 236 6.12 -7.01 -12.62
C ALA A 236 5.39 -6.12 -13.65
N MET A 237 5.26 -6.58 -14.90
CA MET A 237 4.50 -5.86 -15.92
C MET A 237 3.01 -5.83 -15.64
N LEU A 238 2.42 -6.95 -15.23
CA LEU A 238 0.99 -7.01 -14.84
C LEU A 238 0.72 -6.15 -13.61
N PHE A 239 1.63 -6.16 -12.64
CA PHE A 239 1.57 -5.26 -11.49
C PHE A 239 1.51 -3.79 -11.93
N GLY A 240 2.41 -3.37 -12.83
CA GLY A 240 2.43 -2.01 -13.35
C GLY A 240 1.17 -1.64 -14.13
N LEU A 241 0.65 -2.53 -14.97
CA LEU A 241 -0.62 -2.31 -15.67
C LEU A 241 -1.79 -2.19 -14.72
N GLY A 242 -1.84 -3.02 -13.68
CA GLY A 242 -2.88 -2.96 -12.65
C GLY A 242 -2.81 -1.65 -11.87
N LEU A 243 -1.62 -1.24 -11.43
CA LEU A 243 -1.42 0.01 -10.70
C LEU A 243 -1.80 1.22 -11.56
N LEU A 244 -1.37 1.23 -12.82
CA LEU A 244 -1.73 2.25 -13.80
C LEU A 244 -3.25 2.34 -13.95
N SER A 245 -3.90 1.21 -14.20
CA SER A 245 -5.36 1.18 -14.41
C SER A 245 -6.12 1.62 -13.17
N TRP A 246 -5.76 1.12 -12.00
CA TRP A 246 -6.38 1.50 -10.74
C TRP A 246 -6.17 2.99 -10.42
N SER A 247 -4.97 3.52 -10.66
CA SER A 247 -4.67 4.95 -10.45
C SER A 247 -5.48 5.87 -11.37
N LEU A 248 -5.89 5.37 -12.54
CA LEU A 248 -6.72 6.10 -13.50
C LEU A 248 -8.24 5.93 -13.27
N SER A 249 -8.67 5.08 -12.34
CA SER A 249 -10.09 4.89 -12.00
C SER A 249 -10.68 6.04 -11.19
N THR A 250 -9.87 7.04 -10.82
CA THR A 250 -10.27 8.12 -9.90
C THR A 250 -10.86 7.58 -8.61
N PRO A 251 -10.02 6.98 -7.75
CA PRO A 251 -10.49 6.30 -6.55
C PRO A 251 -11.24 7.27 -5.61
N PHE A 252 -12.11 6.72 -4.76
CA PHE A 252 -13.01 7.48 -3.87
C PHE A 252 -12.30 8.61 -3.10
N HIS A 253 -11.14 8.36 -2.53
CA HIS A 253 -10.39 9.35 -1.74
C HIS A 253 -9.81 10.51 -2.58
N ALA A 254 -9.81 10.37 -3.90
CA ALA A 254 -9.41 11.43 -4.84
C ALA A 254 -10.63 12.21 -5.38
N THR A 255 -11.84 11.86 -4.95
CA THR A 255 -13.07 12.55 -5.36
C THR A 255 -13.05 13.99 -4.87
N GLY A 256 -13.26 14.93 -5.79
CA GLY A 256 -13.20 16.37 -5.49
C GLY A 256 -11.83 17.00 -5.70
N ALA A 257 -10.75 16.20 -5.82
CA ALA A 257 -9.44 16.74 -6.17
C ALA A 257 -9.25 16.88 -7.68
N THR A 258 -8.53 17.94 -8.08
CA THR A 258 -8.14 18.12 -9.48
C THR A 258 -7.00 17.18 -9.85
N LEU A 259 -7.22 16.28 -10.82
CA LEU A 259 -6.21 15.32 -11.28
C LEU A 259 -5.97 15.44 -12.78
N ASN A 260 -4.73 15.13 -13.19
CA ASN A 260 -4.35 15.00 -14.61
C ASN A 260 -4.03 13.53 -14.91
N LEU A 261 -5.00 12.80 -15.44
CA LEU A 261 -4.84 11.37 -15.72
C LEU A 261 -3.67 11.04 -16.66
N PRO A 262 -3.44 11.76 -17.78
CA PRO A 262 -2.23 11.60 -18.61
C PRO A 262 -0.94 11.75 -17.82
N ARG A 263 -0.84 12.71 -16.90
CA ARG A 263 0.34 12.90 -16.05
C ARG A 263 0.59 11.70 -15.14
N ILE A 264 -0.47 11.18 -14.50
CA ILE A 264 -0.39 9.96 -13.68
C ILE A 264 0.18 8.80 -14.49
N ALA A 265 -0.39 8.57 -15.69
CA ALA A 265 0.04 7.49 -16.56
C ALA A 265 1.52 7.61 -16.96
N VAL A 266 1.94 8.78 -17.39
CA VAL A 266 3.34 9.04 -17.80
C VAL A 266 4.28 8.84 -16.61
N ASN A 267 3.95 9.35 -15.43
CA ASN A 267 4.78 9.24 -14.24
C ASN A 267 4.98 7.78 -13.80
N ILE A 268 3.92 6.97 -13.83
CA ILE A 268 4.01 5.54 -13.49
C ILE A 268 4.94 4.82 -14.48
N VAL A 269 4.78 5.05 -15.79
CA VAL A 269 5.63 4.43 -16.82
C VAL A 269 7.09 4.85 -16.67
N LEU A 270 7.36 6.15 -16.49
CA LEU A 270 8.73 6.66 -16.35
C LEU A 270 9.44 6.17 -15.11
N ALA A 271 8.74 6.10 -13.95
CA ALA A 271 9.32 5.57 -12.74
C ALA A 271 9.66 4.07 -12.86
N GLY A 272 8.77 3.27 -13.44
CA GLY A 272 9.05 1.87 -13.75
C GLY A 272 10.25 1.71 -14.67
N ALA A 273 10.33 2.49 -15.74
CA ALA A 273 11.44 2.45 -16.72
C ALA A 273 12.76 2.86 -16.07
N GLY A 274 12.79 3.96 -15.32
CA GLY A 274 13.98 4.45 -14.62
C GLY A 274 14.54 3.40 -13.63
N ALA A 275 13.66 2.81 -12.83
CA ALA A 275 14.03 1.77 -11.86
C ALA A 275 14.56 0.51 -12.55
N THR A 276 13.89 0.03 -13.58
CA THR A 276 14.32 -1.14 -14.35
C THR A 276 15.71 -0.91 -14.95
N PHE A 277 15.91 0.23 -15.60
CA PHE A 277 17.18 0.55 -16.23
C PHE A 277 18.32 0.58 -15.23
N VAL A 278 18.19 1.34 -14.15
CA VAL A 278 19.27 1.49 -13.15
C VAL A 278 19.53 0.18 -12.40
N THR A 279 18.51 -0.60 -12.09
CA THR A 279 18.67 -1.90 -11.44
C THR A 279 19.41 -2.89 -12.34
N GLN A 280 19.18 -2.85 -13.66
CA GLN A 280 19.92 -3.68 -14.63
C GLN A 280 21.38 -3.23 -14.76
N VAL A 281 21.62 -1.92 -14.86
CA VAL A 281 22.96 -1.35 -14.87
C VAL A 281 23.74 -1.75 -13.62
N TYR A 282 23.11 -1.60 -12.44
CA TYR A 282 23.67 -2.06 -11.15
C TYR A 282 24.04 -3.56 -11.21
N SER A 283 23.12 -4.40 -11.67
CA SER A 283 23.36 -5.86 -11.78
C SER A 283 24.56 -6.17 -12.67
N TRP A 284 24.66 -5.46 -13.79
CA TRP A 284 25.79 -5.63 -14.71
C TRP A 284 27.14 -5.28 -14.07
N PHE A 285 27.19 -4.15 -13.34
CA PHE A 285 28.43 -3.77 -12.64
C PHE A 285 28.74 -4.69 -11.44
N ALA A 286 27.74 -5.10 -10.69
CA ALA A 286 27.95 -5.87 -9.46
C ALA A 286 28.26 -7.35 -9.70
N ILE A 287 27.63 -7.98 -10.71
CA ILE A 287 27.73 -9.42 -10.96
C ILE A 287 28.16 -9.78 -12.41
N GLY A 288 28.52 -8.79 -13.21
CA GLY A 288 29.01 -8.97 -14.59
C GLY A 288 27.96 -9.42 -15.61
N ARG A 289 26.67 -9.49 -15.23
CA ARG A 289 25.55 -9.88 -16.10
C ARG A 289 24.24 -9.27 -15.68
N ALA A 290 23.32 -9.12 -16.62
CA ALA A 290 21.95 -8.73 -16.32
C ALA A 290 21.24 -9.81 -15.47
N ASN A 291 20.48 -9.39 -14.46
CA ASN A 291 19.72 -10.29 -13.60
C ASN A 291 18.21 -10.03 -13.79
N ALA A 292 17.51 -10.99 -14.39
CA ALA A 292 16.10 -10.86 -14.73
C ALA A 292 15.19 -10.72 -13.49
N LEU A 293 15.50 -11.39 -12.37
CA LEU A 293 14.74 -11.25 -11.13
C LEU A 293 14.97 -9.89 -10.48
N MET A 294 16.21 -9.39 -10.47
CA MET A 294 16.52 -8.06 -9.97
C MET A 294 15.85 -6.98 -10.84
N ALA A 295 15.81 -7.15 -12.16
CA ALA A 295 15.06 -6.26 -13.04
C ALA A 295 13.58 -6.21 -12.69
N ALA A 296 12.93 -7.38 -12.53
CA ALA A 296 11.52 -7.45 -12.16
C ALA A 296 11.24 -6.78 -10.81
N ARG A 297 12.08 -7.01 -9.81
CA ARG A 297 11.99 -6.34 -8.49
C ARG A 297 12.23 -4.83 -8.61
N GLY A 298 13.21 -4.40 -9.42
CA GLY A 298 13.47 -2.99 -9.70
C GLY A 298 12.28 -2.31 -10.35
N THR A 299 11.68 -2.95 -11.36
CA THR A 299 10.45 -2.46 -12.01
C THR A 299 9.32 -2.25 -10.99
N ALA A 300 9.08 -3.26 -10.14
CA ALA A 300 8.08 -3.16 -9.07
C ALA A 300 8.42 -2.04 -8.06
N ALA A 301 9.68 -1.87 -7.70
CA ALA A 301 10.13 -0.79 -6.81
C ALA A 301 9.83 0.59 -7.41
N GLY A 302 10.07 0.78 -8.72
CA GLY A 302 9.72 2.03 -9.43
C GLY A 302 8.23 2.35 -9.35
N PHE A 303 7.38 1.36 -9.58
CA PHE A 303 5.93 1.51 -9.45
C PHE A 303 5.48 1.83 -8.03
N ILE A 304 6.05 1.17 -7.03
CA ILE A 304 5.77 1.44 -5.61
C ILE A 304 6.21 2.85 -5.22
N ALA A 305 7.38 3.27 -5.63
CA ALA A 305 7.93 4.58 -5.27
C ALA A 305 7.19 5.77 -5.90
N ILE A 306 6.45 5.56 -6.99
CA ILE A 306 5.66 6.62 -7.60
C ILE A 306 4.19 6.61 -7.17
N ALA A 307 3.72 5.52 -6.55
CA ALA A 307 2.30 5.32 -6.28
C ALA A 307 1.67 6.44 -5.44
N ALA A 308 2.37 6.97 -4.43
CA ALA A 308 1.84 8.08 -3.62
C ALA A 308 1.82 9.42 -4.36
N SER A 309 2.78 9.65 -5.24
CA SER A 309 3.10 10.99 -5.78
C SER A 309 2.80 11.17 -7.26
N ALA A 310 2.36 10.12 -7.97
CA ALA A 310 2.15 10.14 -9.41
C ALA A 310 1.33 11.34 -9.93
N PRO A 311 0.25 11.80 -9.27
CA PRO A 311 -0.51 12.97 -9.74
C PRO A 311 0.24 14.29 -9.58
N PHE A 312 1.15 14.40 -8.60
CA PHE A 312 1.55 15.67 -8.01
C PHE A 312 2.93 16.16 -8.46
N ILE A 313 3.75 15.31 -9.10
CA ILE A 313 5.13 15.67 -9.46
C ILE A 313 5.31 15.82 -10.98
N PRO A 314 6.25 16.67 -11.44
CA PRO A 314 6.64 16.74 -12.85
C PRO A 314 7.22 15.42 -13.38
N GLN A 315 7.01 15.14 -14.66
CA GLN A 315 7.31 13.84 -15.29
C GLN A 315 8.80 13.45 -15.22
N TRP A 316 9.70 14.40 -15.40
CA TRP A 316 11.13 14.12 -15.36
C TRP A 316 11.61 13.71 -13.95
N TRP A 317 10.95 14.23 -12.86
CA TRP A 317 11.21 13.75 -11.50
C TRP A 317 10.76 12.29 -11.30
N ALA A 318 9.68 11.85 -11.96
CA ALA A 318 9.25 10.47 -11.88
C ALA A 318 10.32 9.49 -12.41
N LEU A 319 11.01 9.86 -13.49
CA LEU A 319 12.15 9.08 -14.01
C LEU A 319 13.29 9.01 -12.99
N PHE A 320 13.65 10.15 -12.36
CA PHE A 320 14.71 10.19 -11.35
C PHE A 320 14.35 9.43 -10.07
N VAL A 321 13.10 9.51 -9.60
CA VAL A 321 12.61 8.72 -8.48
C VAL A 321 12.74 7.23 -8.77
N GLY A 322 12.31 6.80 -9.96
CA GLY A 322 12.52 5.43 -10.41
C GLY A 322 13.98 5.03 -10.42
N ALA A 323 14.85 5.85 -11.00
CA ALA A 323 16.30 5.60 -11.05
C ALA A 323 16.90 5.49 -9.64
N ALA A 324 16.55 6.39 -8.73
CA ALA A 324 17.02 6.40 -7.35
C ALA A 324 16.60 5.13 -6.59
N VAL A 325 15.33 4.73 -6.68
CA VAL A 325 14.86 3.53 -6.01
C VAL A 325 15.43 2.25 -6.64
N GLY A 326 15.66 2.24 -7.94
CA GLY A 326 16.34 1.14 -8.63
C GLY A 326 17.77 0.93 -8.16
N LEU A 327 18.47 2.00 -7.78
CA LEU A 327 19.80 1.95 -7.17
C LEU A 327 19.75 1.51 -5.70
N LEU A 328 18.76 1.99 -4.94
CA LEU A 328 18.67 1.75 -3.49
C LEU A 328 18.07 0.38 -3.15
N LEU A 329 17.26 -0.21 -4.02
CA LEU A 329 16.64 -1.52 -3.77
C LEU A 329 17.66 -2.65 -3.46
N PRO A 330 18.74 -2.84 -4.22
CA PRO A 330 19.75 -3.85 -3.89
C PRO A 330 20.36 -3.64 -2.50
N LEU A 331 20.55 -2.38 -2.09
CA LEU A 331 21.04 -2.03 -0.75
C LEU A 331 19.99 -2.38 0.32
N GLY A 332 18.71 -2.14 0.04
CA GLY A 332 17.60 -2.53 0.91
C GLY A 332 17.52 -4.03 1.09
N VAL A 333 17.65 -4.82 0.03
CA VAL A 333 17.71 -6.28 0.09
C VAL A 333 18.90 -6.72 0.94
N TYR A 334 20.09 -6.18 0.69
CA TYR A 334 21.29 -6.46 1.49
C TYR A 334 21.07 -6.14 2.97
N PHE A 335 20.50 -4.99 3.29
CA PHE A 335 20.22 -4.58 4.66
C PHE A 335 19.28 -5.57 5.37
N VAL A 336 18.17 -5.95 4.73
CA VAL A 336 17.20 -6.88 5.34
C VAL A 336 17.80 -8.26 5.56
N GLU A 337 18.48 -8.82 4.57
CA GLU A 337 19.01 -10.19 4.64
C GLU A 337 20.30 -10.30 5.45
N HIS A 338 21.23 -9.36 5.33
CA HIS A 338 22.55 -9.45 5.96
C HIS A 338 22.64 -8.70 7.31
N VAL A 339 22.05 -7.51 7.42
CA VAL A 339 22.10 -6.73 8.65
C VAL A 339 20.99 -7.17 9.62
N LEU A 340 19.74 -7.19 9.16
CA LEU A 340 18.62 -7.64 9.98
C LEU A 340 18.55 -9.17 10.09
N ARG A 341 19.18 -9.89 9.17
CA ARG A 341 19.20 -11.37 9.08
C ARG A 341 17.79 -11.96 8.99
N LEU A 342 16.95 -11.35 8.19
CA LEU A 342 15.58 -11.81 7.96
C LEU A 342 15.48 -12.54 6.62
N PRO A 343 14.74 -13.65 6.55
CA PRO A 343 14.51 -14.38 5.31
C PRO A 343 13.46 -13.66 4.46
N ASP A 344 13.88 -12.66 3.66
CA ASP A 344 13.01 -11.88 2.75
C ASP A 344 13.10 -12.36 1.30
N ALA A 345 12.86 -13.67 1.08
CA ALA A 345 12.98 -14.28 -0.25
C ALA A 345 12.15 -13.62 -1.35
N THR A 346 11.05 -12.98 -0.99
CA THR A 346 10.19 -12.21 -1.90
C THR A 346 10.62 -10.76 -2.10
N ALA A 347 11.58 -10.28 -1.32
CA ALA A 347 11.98 -8.88 -1.21
C ALA A 347 10.85 -7.92 -0.77
N THR A 348 9.80 -8.44 -0.13
CA THR A 348 8.65 -7.64 0.30
C THR A 348 9.05 -6.59 1.35
N ILE A 349 9.86 -6.98 2.35
CA ILE A 349 10.35 -6.06 3.38
C ILE A 349 11.25 -5.02 2.75
N ALA A 350 12.19 -5.45 1.90
CA ALA A 350 13.08 -4.54 1.19
C ALA A 350 12.31 -3.55 0.30
N LEU A 351 11.34 -4.02 -0.49
CA LEU A 351 10.47 -3.18 -1.33
C LEU A 351 9.66 -2.18 -0.50
N GLY A 352 8.99 -2.64 0.56
CA GLY A 352 8.20 -1.78 1.43
C GLY A 352 9.03 -0.70 2.13
N LEU A 353 10.17 -1.07 2.71
CA LEU A 353 11.06 -0.14 3.41
C LEU A 353 11.81 0.81 2.47
N THR A 354 12.22 0.39 1.28
CA THR A 354 12.92 1.28 0.35
C THR A 354 11.95 2.05 -0.54
N ALA A 355 11.17 1.36 -1.36
CA ALA A 355 10.32 2.01 -2.35
C ALA A 355 9.09 2.69 -1.71
N GLY A 356 8.48 2.06 -0.69
CA GLY A 356 7.34 2.64 0.02
C GLY A 356 7.70 3.93 0.76
N LEU A 357 8.83 3.94 1.51
CA LEU A 357 9.31 5.16 2.19
C LEU A 357 9.69 6.25 1.22
N ILE A 358 10.46 5.93 0.17
CA ILE A 358 10.84 6.91 -0.84
C ILE A 358 9.59 7.50 -1.48
N GLY A 359 8.60 6.70 -1.85
CA GLY A 359 7.37 7.16 -2.48
C GLY A 359 6.61 8.20 -1.65
N LEU A 360 6.56 8.02 -0.34
CA LEU A 360 5.95 8.99 0.56
C LEU A 360 6.76 10.27 0.70
N LEU A 361 8.10 10.18 0.75
CA LEU A 361 8.99 11.32 0.87
C LEU A 361 9.12 12.13 -0.43
N VAL A 362 8.80 11.54 -1.56
CA VAL A 362 8.77 12.22 -2.86
C VAL A 362 7.72 13.34 -2.90
N VAL A 363 6.57 13.15 -2.24
CA VAL A 363 5.49 14.15 -2.20
C VAL A 363 5.98 15.50 -1.65
N PRO A 364 6.49 15.60 -0.41
CA PRO A 364 6.92 16.88 0.14
C PRO A 364 8.12 17.50 -0.56
N ILE A 365 8.88 16.72 -1.33
CA ILE A 365 10.06 17.23 -2.03
C ILE A 365 9.67 17.80 -3.39
N PHE A 366 8.93 17.05 -4.20
CA PHE A 366 8.76 17.29 -5.64
C PHE A 366 7.34 17.65 -6.07
N ALA A 367 6.33 17.64 -5.18
CA ALA A 367 4.99 18.07 -5.54
C ALA A 367 4.98 19.55 -5.90
N ASP A 368 4.43 19.88 -7.09
CA ASP A 368 4.57 21.20 -7.70
C ASP A 368 3.37 22.13 -7.51
N GLY A 369 2.30 21.65 -6.87
CA GLY A 369 1.09 22.45 -6.60
C GLY A 369 0.15 22.59 -7.78
N LEU A 370 0.49 22.07 -8.97
CA LEU A 370 -0.34 22.20 -10.17
C LEU A 370 -1.62 21.34 -10.10
N TRP A 371 -1.57 20.25 -9.36
CA TRP A 371 -2.65 19.26 -9.25
C TRP A 371 -2.89 18.85 -7.79
N GLY A 372 -4.05 18.28 -7.53
CA GLY A 372 -4.45 17.90 -6.17
C GLY A 372 -5.11 19.03 -5.39
N GLN A 373 -5.59 20.09 -6.04
CA GLN A 373 -6.47 21.07 -5.42
C GLN A 373 -7.71 20.36 -4.90
N GLY A 374 -8.06 20.60 -3.63
CA GLY A 374 -9.18 19.90 -2.98
C GLY A 374 -8.82 18.50 -2.47
N TRP A 375 -7.56 18.06 -2.55
CA TRP A 375 -7.12 16.80 -1.95
C TRP A 375 -7.38 16.82 -0.44
N ASN A 376 -8.03 15.78 0.09
CA ASN A 376 -8.49 15.70 1.48
C ASN A 376 -9.40 16.88 1.88
N SER A 377 -10.14 17.46 0.94
CA SER A 377 -10.98 18.67 1.12
C SER A 377 -10.18 19.92 1.52
N ILE A 378 -8.86 19.93 1.29
CA ILE A 378 -7.98 21.05 1.63
C ILE A 378 -7.66 21.85 0.37
N GLY A 379 -7.68 23.19 0.49
CA GLY A 379 -7.32 24.08 -0.60
C GLY A 379 -8.30 24.06 -1.79
N VAL A 380 -9.60 23.91 -1.54
CA VAL A 380 -10.62 23.83 -2.61
C VAL A 380 -10.62 25.10 -3.47
N ASP A 381 -10.58 26.27 -2.85
CA ASP A 381 -10.53 27.56 -3.54
C ASP A 381 -9.14 28.19 -3.46
N GLU A 382 -8.56 28.21 -2.28
CA GLU A 382 -7.30 28.84 -1.97
C GLU A 382 -6.50 28.02 -0.95
N TYR A 383 -5.20 27.93 -1.14
CA TYR A 383 -4.28 27.33 -0.19
C TYR A 383 -3.08 28.26 0.06
N ARG A 384 -2.82 28.62 1.31
CA ARG A 384 -1.74 29.56 1.71
C ARG A 384 -1.69 30.85 0.89
N THR A 385 -2.83 31.50 0.72
CA THR A 385 -3.00 32.74 -0.06
C THR A 385 -2.78 32.59 -1.57
N GLU A 386 -2.59 31.35 -2.06
CA GLU A 386 -2.45 31.06 -3.48
C GLU A 386 -3.72 30.42 -4.03
N ALA A 387 -4.33 31.07 -5.00
CA ALA A 387 -5.52 30.52 -5.66
C ALA A 387 -5.15 29.27 -6.49
N LEU A 388 -6.02 28.26 -6.42
CA LEU A 388 -5.89 27.03 -7.22
C LEU A 388 -4.58 26.25 -6.96
N MET A 389 -3.96 26.43 -5.80
CA MET A 389 -2.80 25.62 -5.42
C MET A 389 -3.26 24.26 -4.91
N GLY A 390 -2.73 23.19 -5.52
CA GLY A 390 -2.93 21.82 -5.09
C GLY A 390 -1.84 21.33 -4.14
N VAL A 391 -1.63 20.00 -4.11
CA VAL A 391 -0.58 19.38 -3.29
C VAL A 391 0.79 19.92 -3.69
N THR A 392 1.50 20.52 -2.73
CA THR A 392 2.77 21.21 -2.97
C THR A 392 3.84 20.80 -1.97
N GLY A 393 5.09 20.80 -2.43
CA GLY A 393 6.29 20.46 -1.67
C GLY A 393 7.27 21.63 -1.59
N PHE A 394 8.56 21.29 -1.45
CA PHE A 394 9.65 22.28 -1.43
C PHE A 394 9.95 22.90 -2.81
N LEU A 395 9.50 22.28 -3.90
CA LEU A 395 9.76 22.72 -5.27
C LEU A 395 8.44 23.03 -5.99
N PRO A 396 7.74 24.12 -5.61
CA PRO A 396 6.51 24.53 -6.28
C PRO A 396 6.77 24.92 -7.73
N ALA A 397 5.73 24.88 -8.56
CA ALA A 397 5.78 25.41 -9.92
C ALA A 397 6.00 26.94 -9.90
N GLU A 398 6.65 27.48 -10.92
CA GLU A 398 7.01 28.91 -11.03
C GLU A 398 5.84 29.89 -10.87
N LYS A 399 4.60 29.45 -11.10
CA LYS A 399 3.42 30.30 -10.90
C LYS A 399 3.03 30.52 -9.43
N PHE A 400 3.60 29.75 -8.49
CA PHE A 400 3.35 29.86 -7.08
C PHE A 400 4.58 30.44 -6.37
N GLU A 401 4.40 31.46 -5.53
CA GLU A 401 5.50 32.09 -4.80
C GLU A 401 6.02 31.19 -3.67
N ASN A 402 5.12 30.49 -2.99
CA ASN A 402 5.46 29.72 -1.81
C ASN A 402 4.92 28.29 -1.88
N GLY A 403 5.79 27.31 -1.70
CA GLY A 403 5.40 25.91 -1.48
C GLY A 403 5.15 25.60 0.01
N ASP A 404 4.51 24.46 0.30
CA ASP A 404 4.33 23.96 1.66
C ASP A 404 5.14 22.69 1.96
N GLY A 405 6.39 22.66 1.53
CA GLY A 405 7.25 21.49 1.74
C GLY A 405 7.40 21.09 3.19
N THR A 406 7.50 22.06 4.12
CA THR A 406 7.61 21.77 5.56
C THR A 406 6.32 21.17 6.13
N GLY A 407 5.18 21.77 5.85
CA GLY A 407 3.88 21.24 6.32
C GLY A 407 3.60 19.87 5.74
N GLN A 408 3.82 19.70 4.44
CA GLN A 408 3.64 18.42 3.76
C GLN A 408 4.60 17.35 4.29
N LEU A 409 5.87 17.70 4.59
CA LEU A 409 6.84 16.77 5.17
C LEU A 409 6.41 16.30 6.56
N ILE A 410 5.90 17.18 7.40
CA ILE A 410 5.41 16.83 8.74
C ILE A 410 4.21 15.86 8.61
N ALA A 411 3.26 16.14 7.73
CA ALA A 411 2.12 15.25 7.49
C ALA A 411 2.57 13.87 6.97
N GLN A 412 3.53 13.81 6.04
CA GLN A 412 4.06 12.55 5.54
C GLN A 412 4.81 11.77 6.63
N LEU A 413 5.64 12.44 7.43
CA LEU A 413 6.35 11.76 8.53
C LEU A 413 5.39 11.25 9.61
N ALA A 414 4.32 11.99 9.92
CA ALA A 414 3.27 11.53 10.82
C ALA A 414 2.60 10.25 10.30
N GLY A 415 2.24 10.21 9.01
CA GLY A 415 1.67 9.03 8.36
C GLY A 415 2.64 7.85 8.31
N ILE A 416 3.90 8.07 7.93
CA ILE A 416 4.95 7.04 7.93
C ILE A 416 5.09 6.44 9.34
N GLY A 417 5.16 7.28 10.37
CA GLY A 417 5.28 6.83 11.76
C GLY A 417 4.04 6.05 12.23
N ALA A 418 2.85 6.58 11.98
CA ALA A 418 1.60 5.96 12.41
C ALA A 418 1.35 4.61 11.72
N ILE A 419 1.43 4.58 10.37
CA ILE A 419 1.27 3.35 9.59
C ILE A 419 2.39 2.36 9.95
N GLY A 420 3.62 2.85 10.13
CA GLY A 420 4.76 2.02 10.45
C GLY A 420 4.62 1.30 11.79
N VAL A 421 4.30 2.05 12.85
CA VAL A 421 4.09 1.49 14.20
C VAL A 421 2.90 0.53 14.21
N LEU A 422 1.79 0.90 13.60
CA LEU A 422 0.60 0.06 13.51
C LEU A 422 0.92 -1.26 12.80
N SER A 423 1.56 -1.19 11.64
CA SER A 423 1.83 -2.35 10.79
C SER A 423 2.81 -3.32 11.44
N PHE A 424 3.92 -2.80 11.96
CA PHE A 424 4.89 -3.64 12.67
C PHE A 424 4.25 -4.30 13.89
N SER A 425 3.53 -3.53 14.71
CA SER A 425 2.93 -4.03 15.97
C SER A 425 1.86 -5.09 15.72
N ILE A 426 0.96 -4.87 14.75
CA ILE A 426 -0.08 -5.85 14.43
C ILE A 426 0.54 -7.09 13.78
N GLY A 427 1.51 -6.94 12.86
CA GLY A 427 2.23 -8.06 12.28
C GLY A 427 2.95 -8.89 13.35
N TRP A 428 3.71 -8.24 14.22
CA TRP A 428 4.40 -8.89 15.33
C TRP A 428 3.45 -9.60 16.31
N LEU A 429 2.40 -8.91 16.77
CA LEU A 429 1.44 -9.46 17.71
C LEU A 429 0.69 -10.66 17.13
N THR A 430 0.17 -10.52 15.91
CA THR A 430 -0.59 -11.57 15.22
C THR A 430 0.23 -12.85 15.09
N PHE A 431 1.44 -12.77 14.56
CA PHE A 431 2.25 -13.97 14.33
C PHE A 431 2.90 -14.51 15.61
N THR A 432 3.14 -13.65 16.62
CA THR A 432 3.53 -14.12 17.95
C THR A 432 2.41 -14.95 18.60
N LEU A 433 1.16 -14.48 18.55
CA LEU A 433 0.01 -15.19 19.09
C LEU A 433 -0.27 -16.51 18.32
N LEU A 434 -0.15 -16.48 17.01
CA LEU A 434 -0.34 -17.67 16.17
C LEU A 434 0.77 -18.73 16.34
N ASP A 435 1.97 -18.33 16.81
CA ASP A 435 3.10 -19.25 17.05
C ASP A 435 3.15 -19.78 18.50
N LEU A 436 2.25 -19.35 19.37
CA LEU A 436 2.15 -19.90 20.72
C LEU A 436 1.90 -21.42 20.67
N PRO A 437 2.51 -22.22 21.58
CA PRO A 437 2.35 -23.67 21.60
C PRO A 437 0.88 -24.00 21.88
N TYR A 438 0.17 -24.36 20.83
CA TYR A 438 -1.19 -24.85 20.91
C TYR A 438 -1.17 -26.31 21.33
N THR A 439 -1.39 -26.58 22.62
CA THR A 439 -1.64 -27.94 23.10
C THR A 439 -3.01 -28.39 22.58
N ARG A 440 -3.02 -29.19 21.52
CA ARG A 440 -4.26 -29.77 20.98
C ARG A 440 -4.94 -30.58 22.06
N PRO A 441 -6.15 -30.25 22.51
CA PRO A 441 -6.83 -30.98 23.59
C PRO A 441 -6.98 -32.47 23.30
N TRP A 442 -7.11 -32.85 22.01
CA TRP A 442 -7.26 -34.24 21.57
C TRP A 442 -5.96 -35.06 21.58
N GLU A 443 -4.79 -34.45 21.63
CA GLU A 443 -3.52 -35.20 21.77
C GLU A 443 -3.29 -35.69 23.21
N ARG A 444 -4.09 -35.23 24.19
CA ARG A 444 -4.09 -35.71 25.57
C ARG A 444 -4.91 -36.99 25.78
N TRP A 445 -5.74 -37.39 24.81
CA TRP A 445 -6.63 -38.57 24.91
C TRP A 445 -6.10 -39.81 24.22
N GLY A 446 -4.91 -39.77 23.66
CA GLY A 446 -4.26 -40.86 22.90
C GLY A 446 -2.96 -41.39 23.51
N LYS A 447 -2.70 -41.18 24.83
CA LYS A 447 -1.61 -41.81 25.55
C LYS A 447 -2.14 -42.70 26.67
#